data_f4bdbfc878d3666dda149dca18905e90
#
_entry.id   f4bdbfc878d3666dda149dca18905e90
#
_cell.length_a   1.000
_cell.length_b   1.000
_cell.length_c   1.000
_cell.angle_alpha   90.00
_cell.angle_beta   90.00
_cell.angle_gamma   90.00
#
_symmetry.space_group_name_H-M   'P 1'
#
loop_
_entity.id
_entity.type
_entity.pdbx_description
1 polymer ?
#
loop_
_entity_poly.entity_id
_entity_poly.type
_entity_poly.pdbx_seq_one_letter_code
_entity_poly.pdbx_strand_id
1 'polypeptide(L)'
;MGRFDGRVVLVTGSSSGLGAATVERFLSEGAIVVGSDVQPPVAGAAQPTTFTTVDVTDEAALAAWVEAARSHTGRIDAVCTFAGGDAGGPVHLVDLATWQRTIDINLTGTFLTCKVAIAAMLAQDPIDGERGSVITVASVEGLEGTAGGSSYNASKGGVAILTKNMAIDYGRQGIRVNSICPGFIDTPMLRGLGDPELNEMLLEIKEEHKLRRLGRPSEIASVAAFLASADASFVTGQTIAVDGGYTAGRDHGVTLRMGL
;
A
#
# COMPACT_ATOMS: atom_id res chain seq x y z
N MET A 1 -6.96 6.37 25.17
CA MET A 1 -7.24 5.21 24.32
C MET A 1 -6.85 5.55 22.88
N GLY A 2 -6.06 4.71 22.23
CA GLY A 2 -5.71 4.86 20.82
C GLY A 2 -6.90 4.49 19.93
N ARG A 3 -6.90 4.95 18.67
CA ARG A 3 -7.99 4.63 17.70
C ARG A 3 -8.11 3.15 17.41
N PHE A 4 -7.03 2.40 17.59
CA PHE A 4 -6.94 0.97 17.26
C PHE A 4 -6.69 0.09 18.48
N ASP A 5 -6.98 0.55 19.70
CA ASP A 5 -6.79 -0.25 20.91
C ASP A 5 -7.50 -1.61 20.79
N GLY A 6 -6.72 -2.70 20.87
CA GLY A 6 -7.19 -4.08 20.75
C GLY A 6 -7.59 -4.52 19.33
N ARG A 7 -7.39 -3.71 18.30
CA ARG A 7 -7.63 -4.07 16.90
C ARG A 7 -6.42 -4.77 16.29
N VAL A 8 -6.68 -5.82 15.53
CA VAL A 8 -5.63 -6.57 14.80
C VAL A 8 -5.49 -6.05 13.38
N VAL A 9 -4.29 -5.57 13.04
CA VAL A 9 -3.94 -5.02 11.72
C VAL A 9 -2.84 -5.85 11.08
N LEU A 10 -3.13 -6.38 9.90
CA LEU A 10 -2.18 -7.11 9.06
C LEU A 10 -1.44 -6.13 8.15
N VAL A 11 -0.12 -6.26 8.03
CA VAL A 11 0.71 -5.44 7.13
C VAL A 11 1.69 -6.33 6.38
N THR A 12 1.54 -6.47 5.06
CA THR A 12 2.57 -7.10 4.20
C THR A 12 3.60 -6.07 3.76
N GLY A 13 4.84 -6.50 3.45
CA GLY A 13 5.92 -5.56 3.14
C GLY A 13 6.32 -4.71 4.35
N SER A 14 6.17 -5.26 5.56
CA SER A 14 6.25 -4.55 6.84
C SER A 14 7.66 -4.18 7.27
N SER A 15 8.68 -4.69 6.60
CA SER A 15 10.09 -4.61 7.07
C SER A 15 10.79 -3.30 6.73
N SER A 16 10.30 -2.54 5.75
CA SER A 16 10.94 -1.31 5.28
C SER A 16 9.94 -0.31 4.70
N GLY A 17 10.41 0.90 4.38
CA GLY A 17 9.69 1.90 3.59
C GLY A 17 8.29 2.22 4.11
N LEU A 18 7.30 2.14 3.23
CA LEU A 18 5.90 2.49 3.53
C LEU A 18 5.28 1.53 4.54
N GLY A 19 5.56 0.22 4.41
CA GLY A 19 5.04 -0.79 5.33
C GLY A 19 5.56 -0.59 6.74
N ALA A 20 6.87 -0.36 6.94
CA ALA A 20 7.45 -0.11 8.25
C ALA A 20 6.89 1.17 8.91
N ALA A 21 6.71 2.25 8.15
CA ALA A 21 6.06 3.47 8.66
C ALA A 21 4.59 3.23 9.03
N THR A 22 3.92 2.33 8.31
CA THR A 22 2.54 1.94 8.61
C THR A 22 2.47 1.09 9.87
N VAL A 23 3.41 0.17 10.09
CA VAL A 23 3.57 -0.57 11.36
C VAL A 23 3.72 0.40 12.52
N GLU A 24 4.68 1.36 12.42
CA GLU A 24 4.92 2.37 13.45
C GLU A 24 3.63 3.16 13.77
N ARG A 25 2.93 3.59 12.74
CA ARG A 25 1.71 4.37 12.88
C ARG A 25 0.62 3.59 13.63
N PHE A 26 0.33 2.37 13.25
CA PHE A 26 -0.70 1.56 13.89
C PHE A 26 -0.33 1.19 15.33
N LEU A 27 0.94 0.85 15.60
CA LEU A 27 1.42 0.61 16.97
C LEU A 27 1.25 1.84 17.86
N SER A 28 1.57 3.04 17.35
CA SER A 28 1.42 4.29 18.11
C SER A 28 -0.03 4.62 18.44
N GLU A 29 -0.98 4.03 17.74
CA GLU A 29 -2.42 4.19 17.95
C GLU A 29 -3.08 2.99 18.66
N GLY A 30 -2.28 2.07 19.22
CA GLY A 30 -2.74 0.98 20.08
C GLY A 30 -3.08 -0.33 19.36
N ALA A 31 -2.82 -0.46 18.07
CA ALA A 31 -3.10 -1.69 17.34
C ALA A 31 -2.16 -2.84 17.72
N ILE A 32 -2.69 -4.07 17.64
CA ILE A 32 -1.90 -5.30 17.52
C ILE A 32 -1.52 -5.43 16.06
N VAL A 33 -0.24 -5.19 15.71
CA VAL A 33 0.22 -5.22 14.34
C VAL A 33 0.89 -6.56 14.04
N VAL A 34 0.38 -7.29 13.07
CA VAL A 34 0.95 -8.54 12.57
C VAL A 34 1.59 -8.28 11.21
N GLY A 35 2.92 -8.20 11.21
CA GLY A 35 3.70 -7.88 10.03
C GLY A 35 4.18 -9.13 9.28
N SER A 36 4.31 -9.00 7.95
CA SER A 36 4.99 -10.00 7.12
C SER A 36 5.84 -9.36 6.04
N ASP A 37 6.92 -10.03 5.69
CA ASP A 37 7.84 -9.64 4.61
C ASP A 37 8.71 -10.85 4.26
N VAL A 38 9.39 -10.82 3.11
CA VAL A 38 10.41 -11.82 2.75
C VAL A 38 11.74 -11.56 3.45
N GLN A 39 11.95 -10.37 3.98
CA GLN A 39 13.14 -9.96 4.75
C GLN A 39 12.73 -9.57 6.18
N PRO A 40 13.59 -9.76 7.17
CA PRO A 40 13.33 -9.27 8.51
C PRO A 40 13.26 -7.73 8.53
N PRO A 41 12.58 -7.13 9.54
CA PRO A 41 12.53 -5.68 9.69
C PRO A 41 13.92 -5.07 9.76
N VAL A 42 14.13 -3.97 9.02
CA VAL A 42 15.42 -3.27 8.99
C VAL A 42 15.76 -2.69 10.37
N ALA A 43 17.07 -2.58 10.67
CA ALA A 43 17.53 -2.03 11.93
C ALA A 43 16.98 -0.60 12.16
N GLY A 44 16.43 -0.36 13.35
CA GLY A 44 15.82 0.92 13.73
C GLY A 44 14.38 1.13 13.26
N ALA A 45 13.79 0.22 12.48
CA ALA A 45 12.36 0.25 12.18
C ALA A 45 11.55 -0.22 13.40
N ALA A 46 10.31 0.29 13.52
CA ALA A 46 9.36 -0.21 14.51
C ALA A 46 9.07 -1.69 14.25
N GLN A 47 9.17 -2.50 15.31
CA GLN A 47 8.88 -3.92 15.20
C GLN A 47 7.37 -4.15 15.32
N PRO A 48 6.73 -4.92 14.42
CA PRO A 48 5.34 -5.32 14.60
C PRO A 48 5.19 -6.17 15.87
N THR A 49 3.98 -6.27 16.40
CA THR A 49 3.68 -7.12 17.58
C THR A 49 4.11 -8.57 17.34
N THR A 50 3.84 -9.06 16.13
CA THR A 50 4.39 -10.34 15.63
C THR A 50 4.87 -10.16 14.19
N PHE A 51 5.94 -10.85 13.84
CA PHE A 51 6.51 -10.86 12.49
C PHE A 51 6.63 -12.29 11.98
N THR A 52 6.28 -12.51 10.72
CA THR A 52 6.45 -13.80 10.04
C THR A 52 7.07 -13.57 8.66
N THR A 53 8.05 -14.37 8.31
CA THR A 53 8.59 -14.37 6.94
C THR A 53 7.58 -15.03 6.01
N VAL A 54 7.02 -14.26 5.05
CA VAL A 54 6.03 -14.72 4.09
C VAL A 54 6.32 -14.10 2.72
N ASP A 55 6.35 -14.93 1.69
CA ASP A 55 6.26 -14.47 0.31
C ASP A 55 4.78 -14.34 -0.06
N VAL A 56 4.37 -13.16 -0.50
CA VAL A 56 2.97 -12.88 -0.85
C VAL A 56 2.46 -13.68 -2.07
N THR A 57 3.36 -14.34 -2.80
CA THR A 57 3.01 -15.25 -3.90
C THR A 57 2.69 -16.68 -3.41
N ASP A 58 2.93 -16.98 -2.14
CA ASP A 58 2.59 -18.26 -1.50
C ASP A 58 1.25 -18.13 -0.73
N GLU A 59 0.18 -18.62 -1.36
CA GLU A 59 -1.17 -18.57 -0.76
C GLU A 59 -1.26 -19.38 0.55
N ALA A 60 -0.56 -20.50 0.66
CA ALA A 60 -0.62 -21.34 1.86
C ALA A 60 0.08 -20.66 3.04
N ALA A 61 1.23 -20.02 2.79
CA ALA A 61 1.94 -19.22 3.79
C ALA A 61 1.11 -18.01 4.25
N LEU A 62 0.44 -17.32 3.32
CA LEU A 62 -0.48 -16.23 3.64
C LEU A 62 -1.67 -16.70 4.50
N ALA A 63 -2.28 -17.84 4.17
CA ALA A 63 -3.39 -18.40 4.94
C ALA A 63 -2.97 -18.75 6.37
N ALA A 64 -1.79 -19.37 6.55
CA ALA A 64 -1.24 -19.67 7.87
C ALA A 64 -0.93 -18.40 8.68
N TRP A 65 -0.39 -17.36 8.03
CA TRP A 65 -0.12 -16.07 8.65
C TRP A 65 -1.39 -15.36 9.14
N VAL A 66 -2.45 -15.33 8.32
CA VAL A 66 -3.74 -14.73 8.68
C VAL A 66 -4.39 -15.52 9.84
N GLU A 67 -4.34 -16.85 9.84
CA GLU A 67 -4.88 -17.67 10.93
C GLU A 67 -4.09 -17.46 12.23
N ALA A 68 -2.77 -17.37 12.16
CA ALA A 68 -1.94 -17.01 13.32
C ALA A 68 -2.30 -15.62 13.88
N ALA A 69 -2.59 -14.65 13.02
CA ALA A 69 -3.01 -13.31 13.45
C ALA A 69 -4.36 -13.33 14.19
N ARG A 70 -5.30 -14.17 13.74
CA ARG A 70 -6.60 -14.33 14.43
C ARG A 70 -6.47 -14.81 15.87
N SER A 71 -5.40 -15.53 16.22
CA SER A 71 -5.19 -16.02 17.58
C SER A 71 -5.07 -14.91 18.63
N HIS A 72 -4.78 -13.68 18.25
CA HIS A 72 -4.68 -12.54 19.18
C HIS A 72 -6.02 -12.13 19.78
N THR A 73 -7.08 -12.02 18.97
CA THR A 73 -8.40 -11.53 19.42
C THR A 73 -9.58 -12.30 18.82
N GLY A 74 -9.32 -13.30 17.98
CA GLY A 74 -10.35 -14.02 17.22
C GLY A 74 -10.76 -13.34 15.91
N ARG A 75 -10.18 -12.15 15.58
CA ARG A 75 -10.61 -11.36 14.42
C ARG A 75 -9.47 -10.65 13.73
N ILE A 76 -9.71 -10.18 12.51
CA ILE A 76 -8.85 -9.28 11.73
C ILE A 76 -9.64 -8.00 11.47
N ASP A 77 -9.14 -6.86 11.91
CA ASP A 77 -9.84 -5.57 11.75
C ASP A 77 -9.40 -4.81 10.51
N ALA A 78 -8.14 -4.93 10.12
CA ALA A 78 -7.66 -4.34 8.87
C ALA A 78 -6.53 -5.17 8.23
N VAL A 79 -6.39 -5.04 6.91
CA VAL A 79 -5.22 -5.54 6.16
C VAL A 79 -4.70 -4.45 5.23
N CYS A 80 -3.37 -4.25 5.24
CA CYS A 80 -2.66 -3.29 4.40
C CYS A 80 -1.64 -4.02 3.53
N THR A 81 -1.77 -3.94 2.19
CA THR A 81 -0.91 -4.68 1.26
C THR A 81 0.22 -3.80 0.73
N PHE A 82 1.33 -3.69 1.49
CA PHE A 82 2.49 -2.89 1.11
C PHE A 82 3.58 -3.70 0.40
N ALA A 83 3.50 -5.04 0.39
CA ALA A 83 4.45 -5.85 -0.35
C ALA A 83 4.40 -5.49 -1.84
N GLY A 84 5.57 -5.23 -2.41
CA GLY A 84 5.70 -4.86 -3.81
C GLY A 84 7.14 -4.63 -4.20
N GLY A 85 7.40 -4.69 -5.49
CA GLY A 85 8.69 -4.40 -6.10
C GLY A 85 8.53 -3.43 -7.25
N ASP A 86 9.60 -2.76 -7.58
CA ASP A 86 9.72 -1.90 -8.75
C ASP A 86 10.58 -2.62 -9.79
N ALA A 87 9.98 -2.93 -10.93
CA ALA A 87 10.69 -3.39 -12.11
C ALA A 87 9.90 -3.03 -13.36
N GLY A 88 10.58 -2.54 -14.35
CA GLY A 88 9.96 -2.10 -15.58
C GLY A 88 10.99 -1.88 -16.69
N GLY A 89 10.58 -1.17 -17.68
CA GLY A 89 11.31 -0.78 -18.85
C GLY A 89 10.36 -0.47 -20.01
N PRO A 90 10.86 0.10 -21.13
CA PRO A 90 10.09 0.17 -22.36
C PRO A 90 9.63 -1.23 -22.80
N VAL A 91 8.38 -1.36 -23.27
CA VAL A 91 7.72 -2.66 -23.54
C VAL A 91 8.58 -3.64 -24.33
N HIS A 92 9.31 -3.16 -25.35
CA HIS A 92 10.14 -4.01 -26.22
C HIS A 92 11.47 -4.46 -25.58
N LEU A 93 11.83 -3.93 -24.40
CA LEU A 93 13.05 -4.27 -23.67
C LEU A 93 12.79 -5.11 -22.42
N VAL A 94 11.55 -5.15 -21.93
CA VAL A 94 11.20 -5.96 -20.74
C VAL A 94 11.07 -7.42 -21.14
N ASP A 95 11.89 -8.29 -20.56
CA ASP A 95 11.74 -9.74 -20.72
C ASP A 95 10.52 -10.27 -19.98
N LEU A 96 10.02 -11.42 -20.43
CA LEU A 96 8.80 -12.01 -19.87
C LEU A 96 8.97 -12.40 -18.38
N ALA A 97 10.16 -12.77 -17.95
CA ALA A 97 10.41 -13.17 -16.56
C ALA A 97 10.33 -11.95 -15.62
N THR A 98 10.89 -10.82 -16.01
CA THR A 98 10.77 -9.54 -15.28
C THR A 98 9.33 -9.07 -15.25
N TRP A 99 8.61 -9.11 -16.38
CA TRP A 99 7.19 -8.83 -16.44
C TRP A 99 6.40 -9.70 -15.44
N GLN A 100 6.57 -11.01 -15.54
CA GLN A 100 5.82 -11.97 -14.72
C GLN A 100 6.09 -11.78 -13.23
N ARG A 101 7.36 -11.62 -12.84
CA ARG A 101 7.73 -11.36 -11.44
C ARG A 101 7.03 -10.12 -10.89
N THR A 102 6.99 -9.03 -11.66
CA THR A 102 6.32 -7.78 -11.24
C THR A 102 4.83 -8.00 -11.05
N ILE A 103 4.17 -8.69 -11.98
CA ILE A 103 2.75 -9.05 -11.87
C ILE A 103 2.51 -9.97 -10.67
N ASP A 104 3.35 -10.99 -10.48
CA ASP A 104 3.18 -11.96 -9.41
C ASP A 104 3.29 -11.31 -8.03
N ILE A 105 4.28 -10.45 -7.81
CA ILE A 105 4.44 -9.78 -6.51
C ILE A 105 3.37 -8.70 -6.31
N ASN A 106 3.23 -7.77 -7.25
CA ASN A 106 2.44 -6.56 -7.04
C ASN A 106 0.93 -6.79 -7.16
N LEU A 107 0.50 -7.60 -8.12
CA LEU A 107 -0.92 -7.82 -8.41
C LEU A 107 -1.41 -9.16 -7.84
N THR A 108 -0.78 -10.26 -8.19
CA THR A 108 -1.18 -11.58 -7.69
C THR A 108 -0.99 -11.67 -6.19
N GLY A 109 0.13 -11.19 -5.64
CA GLY A 109 0.39 -11.17 -4.19
C GLY A 109 -0.60 -10.30 -3.42
N THR A 110 -0.98 -9.13 -3.98
CA THR A 110 -2.06 -8.31 -3.42
C THR A 110 -3.40 -9.05 -3.44
N PHE A 111 -3.75 -9.70 -4.57
CA PHE A 111 -4.96 -10.51 -4.69
C PHE A 111 -4.99 -11.65 -3.67
N LEU A 112 -3.92 -12.42 -3.54
CA LEU A 112 -3.84 -13.55 -2.62
C LEU A 112 -3.94 -13.09 -1.16
N THR A 113 -3.25 -12.01 -0.79
CA THR A 113 -3.36 -11.42 0.54
C THR A 113 -4.80 -10.99 0.85
N CYS A 114 -5.44 -10.28 -0.07
CA CYS A 114 -6.84 -9.88 0.08
C CYS A 114 -7.78 -11.07 0.15
N LYS A 115 -7.58 -12.10 -0.68
CA LYS A 115 -8.38 -13.32 -0.69
C LYS A 115 -8.44 -13.99 0.68
N VAL A 116 -7.28 -14.24 1.30
CA VAL A 116 -7.22 -14.94 2.59
C VAL A 116 -7.70 -14.04 3.74
N ALA A 117 -7.39 -12.75 3.73
CA ALA A 117 -7.83 -11.82 4.76
C ALA A 117 -9.35 -11.58 4.70
N ILE A 118 -9.92 -11.38 3.51
CA ILE A 118 -11.38 -11.22 3.32
C ILE A 118 -12.11 -12.49 3.74
N ALA A 119 -11.60 -13.68 3.41
CA ALA A 119 -12.21 -14.94 3.85
C ALA A 119 -12.27 -15.03 5.39
N ALA A 120 -11.21 -14.61 6.07
CA ALA A 120 -11.19 -14.52 7.54
C ALA A 120 -12.18 -13.47 8.06
N MET A 121 -12.26 -12.29 7.46
CA MET A 121 -13.21 -11.23 7.83
C MET A 121 -14.67 -11.66 7.64
N LEU A 122 -14.98 -12.42 6.59
CA LEU A 122 -16.33 -12.93 6.35
C LEU A 122 -16.78 -13.95 7.40
N ALA A 123 -15.85 -14.68 8.01
CA ALA A 123 -16.11 -15.67 9.05
C ALA A 123 -16.27 -15.08 10.46
N GLN A 124 -16.11 -13.77 10.65
CA GLN A 124 -16.23 -13.10 11.93
C GLN A 124 -17.52 -12.28 12.02
N ASP A 125 -18.03 -12.05 13.24
CA ASP A 125 -19.18 -11.18 13.45
C ASP A 125 -18.82 -9.71 13.21
N PRO A 126 -19.75 -8.91 12.65
CA PRO A 126 -19.51 -7.48 12.50
C PRO A 126 -19.55 -6.76 13.86
N ILE A 127 -18.73 -5.72 14.01
CA ILE A 127 -18.80 -4.76 15.11
C ILE A 127 -19.31 -3.45 14.50
N ASP A 128 -20.40 -2.91 15.03
CA ASP A 128 -21.06 -1.69 14.51
C ASP A 128 -21.35 -1.76 12.99
N GLY A 129 -21.67 -2.96 12.50
CA GLY A 129 -21.95 -3.20 11.08
C GLY A 129 -20.71 -3.40 10.19
N GLU A 130 -19.49 -3.28 10.73
CA GLU A 130 -18.24 -3.46 10.00
C GLU A 130 -17.55 -4.78 10.39
N ARG A 131 -17.14 -5.56 9.39
CA ARG A 131 -16.31 -6.74 9.57
C ARG A 131 -14.83 -6.44 9.45
N GLY A 132 -14.45 -5.46 8.67
CA GLY A 132 -13.05 -5.06 8.52
C GLY A 132 -12.79 -4.10 7.38
N SER A 133 -11.55 -3.67 7.25
CA SER A 133 -11.10 -2.75 6.21
C SER A 133 -9.88 -3.30 5.47
N VAL A 134 -9.92 -3.23 4.13
CA VAL A 134 -8.82 -3.62 3.25
C VAL A 134 -8.24 -2.37 2.62
N ILE A 135 -6.94 -2.15 2.81
CA ILE A 135 -6.19 -1.06 2.25
C ILE A 135 -5.14 -1.62 1.29
N THR A 136 -5.40 -1.48 -0.01
CA THR A 136 -4.43 -1.86 -1.03
C THR A 136 -3.51 -0.69 -1.35
N VAL A 137 -2.33 -0.99 -1.90
CA VAL A 137 -1.37 0.03 -2.33
C VAL A 137 -1.12 -0.09 -3.82
N ALA A 138 -1.75 0.81 -4.58
CA ALA A 138 -1.47 1.01 -5.99
C ALA A 138 -0.27 1.98 -6.16
N SER A 139 -0.39 2.97 -7.02
CA SER A 139 0.58 4.04 -7.28
C SER A 139 -0.11 5.12 -8.12
N VAL A 140 0.45 6.33 -8.17
CA VAL A 140 0.10 7.29 -9.23
C VAL A 140 0.34 6.68 -10.61
N GLU A 141 1.35 5.83 -10.74
CA GLU A 141 1.67 5.07 -11.95
C GLU A 141 0.65 3.95 -12.26
N GLY A 142 -0.33 3.73 -11.41
CA GLY A 142 -1.53 2.94 -11.70
C GLY A 142 -2.73 3.79 -12.13
N LEU A 143 -2.62 5.12 -12.03
CA LEU A 143 -3.64 6.10 -12.45
C LEU A 143 -3.28 6.74 -13.79
N GLU A 144 -1.99 6.91 -14.05
CA GLU A 144 -1.43 7.44 -15.30
C GLU A 144 -0.19 6.65 -15.72
N GLY A 145 0.22 6.77 -16.97
CA GLY A 145 1.41 6.09 -17.48
C GLY A 145 2.67 6.89 -17.22
N THR A 146 3.76 6.19 -16.89
CA THR A 146 5.12 6.74 -16.79
C THR A 146 6.08 6.05 -17.73
N ALA A 147 7.08 6.78 -18.20
CA ALA A 147 8.11 6.23 -19.07
C ALA A 147 8.88 5.11 -18.36
N GLY A 148 9.10 3.99 -19.06
CA GLY A 148 9.83 2.86 -18.49
C GLY A 148 9.06 1.99 -17.50
N GLY A 149 7.80 2.33 -17.16
CA GLY A 149 7.02 1.66 -16.12
C GLY A 149 6.13 0.50 -16.60
N SER A 150 6.36 -0.13 -17.75
CA SER A 150 5.37 -1.01 -18.40
C SER A 150 4.77 -2.08 -17.50
N SER A 151 5.56 -2.93 -16.85
CA SER A 151 5.08 -3.99 -15.96
C SER A 151 4.55 -3.42 -14.63
N TYR A 152 5.22 -2.43 -14.09
CA TYR A 152 4.81 -1.79 -12.84
C TYR A 152 3.46 -1.06 -13.00
N ASN A 153 3.31 -0.21 -14.01
CA ASN A 153 2.07 0.52 -14.29
C ASN A 153 0.89 -0.44 -14.51
N ALA A 154 1.11 -1.52 -15.29
CA ALA A 154 0.10 -2.56 -15.51
C ALA A 154 -0.30 -3.23 -14.18
N SER A 155 0.66 -3.58 -13.33
CA SER A 155 0.38 -4.21 -12.03
C SER A 155 -0.39 -3.27 -11.10
N LYS A 156 -0.01 -2.00 -11.00
CA LYS A 156 -0.64 -1.01 -10.11
C LYS A 156 -2.00 -0.54 -10.63
N GLY A 157 -2.19 -0.45 -11.95
CA GLY A 157 -3.49 -0.26 -12.56
C GLY A 157 -4.44 -1.43 -12.28
N GLY A 158 -3.93 -2.66 -12.32
CA GLY A 158 -4.66 -3.87 -11.91
C GLY A 158 -5.11 -3.82 -10.45
N VAL A 159 -4.24 -3.42 -9.53
CA VAL A 159 -4.58 -3.23 -8.10
C VAL A 159 -5.68 -2.17 -7.92
N ALA A 160 -5.58 -1.06 -8.63
CA ALA A 160 -6.55 0.03 -8.53
C ALA A 160 -7.98 -0.42 -8.94
N ILE A 161 -8.12 -1.18 -10.02
CA ILE A 161 -9.42 -1.67 -10.46
C ILE A 161 -9.91 -2.88 -9.63
N LEU A 162 -9.00 -3.76 -9.17
CA LEU A 162 -9.33 -4.87 -8.27
C LEU A 162 -9.93 -4.34 -6.95
N THR A 163 -9.42 -3.24 -6.43
CA THR A 163 -9.95 -2.56 -5.24
C THR A 163 -11.44 -2.21 -5.40
N LYS A 164 -11.83 -1.65 -6.54
CA LYS A 164 -13.22 -1.30 -6.83
C LYS A 164 -14.11 -2.53 -6.93
N ASN A 165 -13.61 -3.60 -7.57
CA ASN A 165 -14.33 -4.87 -7.64
C ASN A 165 -14.58 -5.43 -6.24
N MET A 166 -13.55 -5.55 -5.40
CA MET A 166 -13.70 -6.04 -4.04
C MET A 166 -14.66 -5.17 -3.19
N ALA A 167 -14.64 -3.86 -3.36
CA ALA A 167 -15.58 -2.98 -2.66
C ALA A 167 -17.05 -3.24 -3.04
N ILE A 168 -17.31 -3.54 -4.33
CA ILE A 168 -18.64 -3.91 -4.82
C ILE A 168 -19.08 -5.26 -4.25
N ASP A 169 -18.18 -6.25 -4.29
CA ASP A 169 -18.51 -7.62 -3.89
C ASP A 169 -18.76 -7.74 -2.37
N TYR A 170 -17.98 -7.02 -1.55
CA TYR A 170 -17.96 -7.22 -0.10
C TYR A 170 -18.55 -6.08 0.73
N GLY A 171 -18.92 -4.95 0.12
CA GLY A 171 -19.47 -3.81 0.84
C GLY A 171 -20.75 -4.15 1.63
N ARG A 172 -21.65 -4.96 1.06
CA ARG A 172 -22.86 -5.44 1.76
C ARG A 172 -22.56 -6.37 2.92
N GLN A 173 -21.35 -6.93 2.97
CA GLN A 173 -20.89 -7.78 4.08
C GLN A 173 -20.19 -6.98 5.18
N GLY A 174 -20.15 -5.65 5.08
CA GLY A 174 -19.50 -4.78 6.05
C GLY A 174 -17.97 -4.80 5.93
N ILE A 175 -17.43 -5.02 4.73
CA ILE A 175 -15.98 -4.89 4.47
C ILE A 175 -15.76 -3.71 3.54
N ARG A 176 -15.00 -2.72 4.01
CA ARG A 176 -14.58 -1.59 3.17
C ARG A 176 -13.26 -1.91 2.47
N VAL A 177 -13.13 -1.52 1.21
CA VAL A 177 -11.92 -1.74 0.43
C VAL A 177 -11.53 -0.46 -0.28
N ASN A 178 -10.34 0.05 0.01
CA ASN A 178 -9.82 1.26 -0.62
C ASN A 178 -8.36 1.08 -1.02
N SER A 179 -7.91 1.86 -1.99
CA SER A 179 -6.52 1.89 -2.44
C SER A 179 -5.88 3.24 -2.16
N ILE A 180 -4.64 3.22 -1.70
CA ILE A 180 -3.77 4.39 -1.69
C ILE A 180 -2.93 4.35 -2.97
N CYS A 181 -2.81 5.51 -3.62
CA CYS A 181 -1.94 5.73 -4.78
C CYS A 181 -0.85 6.73 -4.38
N PRO A 182 0.28 6.26 -3.81
CA PRO A 182 1.39 7.15 -3.47
C PRO A 182 1.98 7.80 -4.73
N GLY A 183 2.42 9.05 -4.60
CA GLY A 183 3.38 9.65 -5.50
C GLY A 183 4.79 9.11 -5.22
N PHE A 184 5.82 9.87 -5.56
CA PHE A 184 7.19 9.49 -5.25
C PHE A 184 7.50 9.82 -3.78
N ILE A 185 7.80 8.76 -3.02
CA ILE A 185 8.00 8.81 -1.58
C ILE A 185 9.45 8.49 -1.24
N ASP A 186 10.05 9.23 -0.32
CA ASP A 186 11.42 9.05 0.15
C ASP A 186 11.60 7.74 0.91
N THR A 187 11.86 6.66 0.18
CA THR A 187 12.02 5.29 0.69
C THR A 187 13.37 4.71 0.29
N PRO A 188 13.83 3.61 0.93
CA PRO A 188 15.02 2.89 0.48
C PRO A 188 14.95 2.44 -0.99
N MET A 189 13.78 2.11 -1.50
CA MET A 189 13.56 1.75 -2.91
C MET A 189 13.97 2.91 -3.83
N LEU A 190 13.55 4.13 -3.55
CA LEU A 190 13.92 5.31 -4.34
C LEU A 190 15.37 5.75 -4.13
N ARG A 191 15.92 5.58 -2.89
CA ARG A 191 17.30 5.93 -2.56
C ARG A 191 18.33 4.92 -3.10
N GLY A 192 17.94 3.65 -3.29
CA GLY A 192 18.80 2.59 -3.80
C GLY A 192 19.27 2.80 -5.24
N LEU A 193 18.72 3.81 -5.88
CA LEU A 193 19.06 4.25 -7.22
C LEU A 193 20.29 5.18 -7.28
N GLY A 194 21.13 5.25 -6.29
CA GLY A 194 22.30 6.14 -6.01
C GLY A 194 23.24 6.59 -7.14
N ASP A 195 22.78 6.67 -8.37
CA ASP A 195 23.48 7.14 -9.56
C ASP A 195 23.35 8.67 -9.69
N PRO A 196 24.41 9.43 -10.07
CA PRO A 196 24.33 10.86 -10.33
C PRO A 196 23.26 11.27 -11.37
N GLU A 197 23.02 10.43 -12.39
CA GLU A 197 21.96 10.67 -13.40
C GLU A 197 20.55 10.59 -12.75
N LEU A 198 20.38 9.78 -11.72
CA LEU A 198 19.15 9.68 -10.93
C LEU A 198 18.90 10.90 -10.06
N ASN A 199 19.93 11.63 -9.64
CA ASN A 199 19.75 12.88 -8.90
C ASN A 199 19.06 13.95 -9.74
N GLU A 200 19.34 14.03 -11.04
CA GLU A 200 18.68 14.94 -11.97
C GLU A 200 17.20 14.55 -12.15
N MET A 201 16.92 13.26 -12.39
CA MET A 201 15.57 12.73 -12.47
C MET A 201 14.78 12.98 -11.17
N LEU A 202 15.39 12.82 -10.00
CA LEU A 202 14.74 13.10 -8.72
C LEU A 202 14.42 14.59 -8.52
N LEU A 203 15.23 15.49 -9.09
CA LEU A 203 14.93 16.93 -9.10
C LEU A 203 13.71 17.20 -9.98
N GLU A 204 13.65 16.64 -11.18
CA GLU A 204 12.49 16.76 -12.07
C GLU A 204 11.22 16.22 -11.40
N ILE A 205 11.27 15.03 -10.82
CA ILE A 205 10.15 14.42 -10.08
C ILE A 205 9.68 15.35 -8.95
N LYS A 206 10.58 15.97 -8.20
CA LYS A 206 10.21 16.94 -7.15
C LYS A 206 9.50 18.15 -7.73
N GLU A 207 9.96 18.65 -8.88
CA GLU A 207 9.33 19.77 -9.56
C GLU A 207 7.94 19.45 -10.10
N GLU A 208 7.67 18.20 -10.46
CA GLU A 208 6.34 17.76 -10.90
C GLU A 208 5.34 17.65 -9.75
N HIS A 209 5.78 17.37 -8.51
CA HIS A 209 4.93 17.48 -7.34
C HIS A 209 4.59 18.95 -7.06
N LYS A 210 3.32 19.28 -6.92
CA LYS A 210 2.90 20.68 -6.66
C LYS A 210 3.38 21.17 -5.29
N LEU A 211 3.65 20.23 -4.35
CA LEU A 211 4.30 20.54 -3.07
C LEU A 211 5.83 20.60 -3.15
N ARG A 212 6.43 20.42 -4.35
CA ARG A 212 7.87 20.58 -4.63
C ARG A 212 8.79 19.74 -3.74
N ARG A 213 8.34 18.59 -3.33
CA ARG A 213 9.10 17.63 -2.52
C ARG A 213 8.62 16.20 -2.72
N LEU A 214 9.47 15.25 -2.37
CA LEU A 214 9.05 13.87 -2.18
C LEU A 214 8.11 13.76 -0.97
N GLY A 215 7.20 12.79 -1.00
CA GLY A 215 6.39 12.42 0.14
C GLY A 215 7.23 11.72 1.22
N ARG A 216 6.74 11.70 2.43
CA ARG A 216 7.31 10.93 3.54
C ARG A 216 6.50 9.65 3.75
N PRO A 217 7.13 8.52 4.11
CA PRO A 217 6.41 7.28 4.43
C PRO A 217 5.29 7.47 5.47
N SER A 218 5.51 8.33 6.47
CA SER A 218 4.51 8.66 7.49
C SER A 218 3.24 9.34 6.95
N GLU A 219 3.33 10.03 5.80
CA GLU A 219 2.16 10.65 5.17
C GLU A 219 1.25 9.60 4.53
N ILE A 220 1.84 8.54 3.96
CA ILE A 220 1.10 7.37 3.45
C ILE A 220 0.50 6.57 4.62
N ALA A 221 1.27 6.30 5.67
CA ALA A 221 0.83 5.60 6.87
C ALA A 221 -0.37 6.32 7.54
N SER A 222 -0.40 7.65 7.51
CA SER A 222 -1.51 8.45 8.05
C SER A 222 -2.81 8.21 7.30
N VAL A 223 -2.76 8.12 5.98
CA VAL A 223 -3.92 7.81 5.14
C VAL A 223 -4.36 6.36 5.31
N ALA A 224 -3.41 5.41 5.44
CA ALA A 224 -3.73 4.01 5.74
C ALA A 224 -4.48 3.89 7.08
N ALA A 225 -4.01 4.56 8.13
CA ALA A 225 -4.68 4.58 9.43
C ALA A 225 -6.07 5.26 9.35
N PHE A 226 -6.23 6.35 8.60
CA PHE A 226 -7.55 6.94 8.36
C PHE A 226 -8.50 5.94 7.69
N LEU A 227 -8.09 5.32 6.58
CA LEU A 227 -8.92 4.38 5.82
C LEU A 227 -9.28 3.12 6.61
N ALA A 228 -8.42 2.70 7.54
CA ALA A 228 -8.68 1.56 8.43
C ALA A 228 -9.60 1.90 9.60
N SER A 229 -9.81 3.18 9.90
CA SER A 229 -10.56 3.64 11.08
C SER A 229 -12.05 3.85 10.79
N ALA A 230 -12.83 4.05 11.87
CA ALA A 230 -14.24 4.43 11.81
C ALA A 230 -14.46 5.80 11.14
N ASP A 231 -13.44 6.69 11.13
CA ASP A 231 -13.53 7.99 10.45
C ASP A 231 -13.76 7.83 8.94
N ALA A 232 -13.42 6.67 8.37
CA ALA A 232 -13.63 6.32 6.96
C ALA A 232 -14.85 5.40 6.75
N SER A 233 -15.81 5.33 7.67
CA SER A 233 -16.94 4.38 7.65
C SER A 233 -17.82 4.48 6.38
N PHE A 234 -17.80 5.61 5.68
CA PHE A 234 -18.52 5.78 4.42
C PHE A 234 -17.60 5.89 3.19
N VAL A 235 -16.32 5.47 3.33
CA VAL A 235 -15.32 5.47 2.26
C VAL A 235 -15.03 4.04 1.84
N THR A 236 -15.46 3.65 0.63
CA THR A 236 -15.15 2.35 0.02
C THR A 236 -15.07 2.47 -1.49
N GLY A 237 -14.29 1.62 -2.15
CA GLY A 237 -14.09 1.60 -3.60
C GLY A 237 -13.25 2.76 -4.14
N GLN A 238 -12.56 3.51 -3.27
CA GLN A 238 -11.78 4.67 -3.68
C GLN A 238 -10.33 4.30 -3.98
N THR A 239 -9.75 4.99 -4.97
CA THR A 239 -8.32 5.03 -5.26
C THR A 239 -7.84 6.45 -4.95
N ILE A 240 -7.17 6.63 -3.81
CA ILE A 240 -6.85 7.95 -3.27
C ILE A 240 -5.39 8.27 -3.57
N ALA A 241 -5.16 9.28 -4.41
CA ALA A 241 -3.83 9.80 -4.66
C ALA A 241 -3.31 10.53 -3.40
N VAL A 242 -2.11 10.14 -2.96
CA VAL A 242 -1.37 10.77 -1.86
C VAL A 242 0.01 11.12 -2.42
N ASP A 243 0.04 12.16 -3.21
CA ASP A 243 1.07 12.39 -4.22
C ASP A 243 1.59 13.84 -4.27
N GLY A 244 1.27 14.67 -3.29
CA GLY A 244 1.68 16.07 -3.29
C GLY A 244 1.21 16.87 -4.51
N GLY A 245 0.10 16.43 -5.13
CA GLY A 245 -0.49 17.07 -6.30
C GLY A 245 0.15 16.66 -7.64
N TYR A 246 0.93 15.57 -7.68
CA TYR A 246 1.57 15.06 -8.89
C TYR A 246 0.54 14.84 -10.01
N THR A 247 -0.55 14.12 -9.72
CA THR A 247 -1.64 13.83 -10.68
C THR A 247 -2.70 14.93 -10.78
N ALA A 248 -2.59 16.04 -10.03
CA ALA A 248 -3.60 17.11 -10.05
C ALA A 248 -3.66 17.88 -11.37
N GLY A 249 -2.62 17.78 -12.17
CA GLY A 249 -2.52 18.42 -13.48
C GLY A 249 -1.16 19.07 -13.71
N ARG A 250 -1.03 19.70 -14.88
CA ARG A 250 0.24 20.29 -15.33
C ARG A 250 0.34 21.77 -14.92
N ASP A 251 1.50 22.16 -14.44
CA ASP A 251 1.87 23.55 -14.23
C ASP A 251 2.54 24.08 -15.51
N HIS A 252 1.96 25.11 -16.11
CA HIS A 252 2.52 25.81 -17.26
C HIS A 252 3.25 27.11 -16.85
N GLY A 253 3.57 27.26 -15.58
CA GLY A 253 4.25 28.44 -15.03
C GLY A 253 3.41 29.72 -15.09
N VAL A 254 2.08 29.60 -15.18
CA VAL A 254 1.19 30.77 -15.25
C VAL A 254 1.21 31.53 -13.92
N THR A 255 1.13 30.83 -12.81
CA THR A 255 1.13 31.42 -11.46
C THR A 255 2.47 32.06 -11.13
N LEU A 256 3.60 31.47 -11.55
CA LEU A 256 4.92 32.08 -11.41
C LEU A 256 5.02 33.42 -12.15
N ARG A 257 4.40 33.53 -13.35
CA ARG A 257 4.35 34.81 -14.11
C ARG A 257 3.45 35.84 -13.45
N MET A 258 2.56 35.42 -12.55
CA MET A 258 1.70 36.26 -11.75
C MET A 258 2.34 36.68 -10.38
N GLY A 259 3.54 36.14 -10.10
CA GLY A 259 4.27 36.45 -8.85
C GLY A 259 3.83 35.61 -7.64
N LEU A 260 3.21 34.41 -7.90
CA LEU A 260 2.78 33.48 -6.87
C LEU A 260 3.74 32.28 -6.78
#